data_318331b4b9356dd4469a26f5d8dc0a49
#
_entry.id   318331b4b9356dd4469a26f5d8dc0a49
#
_cell.length_a   1.000
_cell.length_b   1.000
_cell.length_c   1.000
_cell.angle_alpha   90.00
_cell.angle_beta   90.00
_cell.angle_gamma   90.00
#
_symmetry.space_group_name_H-M   'P 1'
#
loop_
_entity.id
_entity.type
_entity.pdbx_description
1 polymer ?
#
loop_
_entity_poly.entity_id
_entity_poly.type
_entity_poly.pdbx_seq_one_letter_code
_entity_poly.pdbx_strand_id
1 'polypeptide(L)'
;MSLLQKLDVARDFQDQLGQLGVNAIGATIDVTGSATEGKIEGKRVILAGTNNYLGLTFDPACIEAAAQAVRTHGTGTTGSRLANGTYAGHAALERELSAFLGTRSAIAFTTGYVANVGAISTLAGPGDVIMLDADSHASIYEGAKLSGAEIYRFRHNDPADLDKRLRRLGDRCARTLVIVESLQHARGCRSPRPVLRSGEAPRRLPPFG
;
A
#
# COMPACT_ATOMS: atom_id res chain seq x y z
N MET A 1 -20.23 6.34 -26.52
CA MET A 1 -20.53 6.08 -25.11
C MET A 1 -20.32 7.35 -24.31
N SER A 2 -21.32 7.79 -23.54
CA SER A 2 -21.13 8.91 -22.62
C SER A 2 -20.19 8.51 -21.47
N LEU A 3 -19.56 9.50 -20.81
CA LEU A 3 -18.69 9.24 -19.64
C LEU A 3 -19.42 8.47 -18.53
N LEU A 4 -20.72 8.69 -18.36
CA LEU A 4 -21.53 8.06 -17.33
C LEU A 4 -21.93 6.62 -17.66
N GLN A 5 -22.03 6.25 -18.96
CA GLN A 5 -22.32 4.87 -19.35
C GLN A 5 -21.24 3.86 -18.92
N LYS A 6 -20.03 4.33 -18.62
CA LYS A 6 -18.99 3.47 -18.04
C LYS A 6 -19.35 2.98 -16.63
N LEU A 7 -20.20 3.71 -15.91
CA LEU A 7 -20.64 3.36 -14.58
C LEU A 7 -21.77 2.31 -14.58
N ASP A 8 -22.44 2.12 -15.71
CA ASP A 8 -23.53 1.13 -15.82
C ASP A 8 -23.01 -0.29 -15.57
N VAL A 9 -21.81 -0.61 -16.07
CA VAL A 9 -21.17 -1.92 -15.85
C VAL A 9 -20.94 -2.18 -14.35
N ALA A 10 -20.51 -1.16 -13.59
CA ALA A 10 -20.29 -1.29 -12.16
C ALA A 10 -21.62 -1.45 -11.41
N ARG A 11 -22.66 -0.74 -11.83
CA ARG A 11 -24.01 -0.86 -11.26
C ARG A 11 -24.59 -2.24 -11.52
N ASP A 12 -24.55 -2.72 -12.77
CA ASP A 12 -25.05 -4.04 -13.16
C ASP A 12 -24.36 -5.16 -12.37
N PHE A 13 -23.06 -5.02 -12.11
CA PHE A 13 -22.30 -5.95 -11.28
C PHE A 13 -22.75 -5.91 -9.80
N GLN A 14 -22.99 -4.72 -9.23
CA GLN A 14 -23.53 -4.58 -7.88
C GLN A 14 -24.93 -5.21 -7.77
N ASP A 15 -25.80 -4.98 -8.75
CA ASP A 15 -27.16 -5.55 -8.79
C ASP A 15 -27.11 -7.07 -8.85
N GLN A 16 -26.22 -7.66 -9.66
CA GLN A 16 -26.01 -9.11 -9.70
C GLN A 16 -25.54 -9.68 -8.37
N LEU A 17 -24.59 -9.03 -7.67
CA LEU A 17 -24.16 -9.45 -6.34
C LEU A 17 -25.30 -9.36 -5.32
N GLY A 18 -26.12 -8.32 -5.39
CA GLY A 18 -27.31 -8.17 -4.54
C GLY A 18 -28.32 -9.31 -4.74
N GLN A 19 -28.55 -9.73 -5.98
CA GLN A 19 -29.44 -10.86 -6.30
C GLN A 19 -28.92 -12.20 -5.75
N LEU A 20 -27.60 -12.35 -5.63
CA LEU A 20 -26.97 -13.53 -5.05
C LEU A 20 -26.95 -13.51 -3.50
N GLY A 21 -27.50 -12.46 -2.88
CA GLY A 21 -27.47 -12.29 -1.42
C GLY A 21 -26.07 -11.96 -0.86
N VAL A 22 -25.12 -11.62 -1.75
CA VAL A 22 -23.73 -11.29 -1.38
C VAL A 22 -23.53 -9.79 -1.57
N ASN A 23 -23.77 -9.01 -0.54
CA ASN A 23 -23.48 -7.57 -0.57
C ASN A 23 -22.10 -7.30 0.03
N ALA A 24 -21.05 -7.78 -0.63
CA ALA A 24 -19.66 -7.62 -0.16
C ALA A 24 -19.08 -6.22 -0.49
N ILE A 25 -19.68 -5.50 -1.45
CA ILE A 25 -19.20 -4.19 -1.90
C ILE A 25 -20.07 -3.11 -1.27
N GLY A 26 -19.45 -2.22 -0.49
CA GLY A 26 -20.14 -1.09 0.14
C GLY A 26 -20.94 -1.44 1.38
N ALA A 27 -20.73 -2.62 1.99
CA ALA A 27 -21.36 -2.97 3.26
C ALA A 27 -20.93 -2.00 4.35
N THR A 28 -21.91 -1.42 5.04
CA THR A 28 -21.65 -0.54 6.19
C THR A 28 -21.41 -1.39 7.43
N ILE A 29 -20.27 -1.17 8.06
CA ILE A 29 -19.86 -1.85 9.29
C ILE A 29 -20.09 -0.91 10.46
N ASP A 30 -20.92 -1.34 11.41
CA ASP A 30 -21.04 -0.71 12.72
C ASP A 30 -20.05 -1.37 13.69
N VAL A 31 -19.07 -0.58 14.12
CA VAL A 31 -17.98 -1.06 14.98
C VAL A 31 -18.42 -1.00 16.45
N THR A 32 -18.32 -2.12 17.14
CA THR A 32 -18.87 -2.30 18.51
C THR A 32 -17.81 -2.28 19.61
N GLY A 33 -16.74 -1.49 19.46
CA GLY A 33 -15.68 -1.40 20.46
C GLY A 33 -14.71 -2.57 20.46
N SER A 34 -14.65 -3.32 19.34
CA SER A 34 -13.74 -4.45 19.14
C SER A 34 -12.94 -4.29 17.85
N ALA A 35 -11.69 -4.71 17.86
CA ALA A 35 -10.84 -4.76 16.67
C ALA A 35 -11.26 -5.85 15.67
N THR A 36 -11.97 -6.87 16.13
CA THR A 36 -12.26 -8.10 15.39
C THR A 36 -13.74 -8.37 15.18
N GLU A 37 -14.63 -7.59 15.80
CA GLU A 37 -16.06 -7.78 15.71
C GLU A 37 -16.78 -6.49 15.33
N GLY A 38 -17.89 -6.63 14.62
CA GLY A 38 -18.77 -5.53 14.25
C GLY A 38 -20.17 -6.04 13.93
N LYS A 39 -21.00 -5.16 13.41
CA LYS A 39 -22.33 -5.52 12.90
C LYS A 39 -22.46 -5.06 11.46
N ILE A 40 -23.10 -5.88 10.64
CA ILE A 40 -23.57 -5.53 9.30
C ILE A 40 -25.09 -5.78 9.31
N GLU A 41 -25.87 -4.76 8.99
CA GLU A 41 -27.35 -4.83 9.03
C GLU A 41 -27.88 -5.38 10.38
N GLY A 42 -27.25 -4.97 11.49
CA GLY A 42 -27.60 -5.39 12.83
C GLY A 42 -27.12 -6.80 13.24
N LYS A 43 -26.57 -7.60 12.32
CA LYS A 43 -26.05 -8.94 12.59
C LYS A 43 -24.58 -8.87 13.00
N ARG A 44 -24.21 -9.57 14.10
CA ARG A 44 -22.79 -9.69 14.51
C ARG A 44 -21.99 -10.42 13.43
N VAL A 45 -20.83 -9.90 13.12
CA VAL A 45 -19.87 -10.46 12.15
C VAL A 45 -18.46 -10.39 12.71
N ILE A 46 -17.60 -11.31 12.25
CA ILE A 46 -16.16 -11.27 12.49
C ILE A 46 -15.52 -10.45 11.37
N LEU A 47 -14.73 -9.44 11.72
CA LEU A 47 -14.07 -8.53 10.80
C LEU A 47 -12.72 -9.10 10.33
N ALA A 48 -12.75 -10.16 9.54
CA ALA A 48 -11.54 -10.80 9.00
C ALA A 48 -10.96 -10.10 7.75
N GLY A 49 -11.73 -9.21 7.12
CA GLY A 49 -11.35 -8.52 5.86
C GLY A 49 -10.79 -7.12 6.05
N THR A 50 -10.42 -6.70 7.26
CA THR A 50 -9.87 -5.36 7.53
C THR A 50 -8.35 -5.37 7.49
N ASN A 51 -7.74 -4.18 7.29
CA ASN A 51 -6.29 -4.00 7.37
C ASN A 51 -5.77 -3.87 8.81
N ASN A 52 -6.60 -4.16 9.82
CA ASN A 52 -6.23 -4.08 11.23
C ASN A 52 -5.50 -5.35 11.70
N TYR A 53 -4.44 -5.73 11.01
CA TYR A 53 -3.73 -7.00 11.21
C TYR A 53 -3.20 -7.22 12.64
N LEU A 54 -2.80 -6.16 13.33
CA LEU A 54 -2.27 -6.21 14.69
C LEU A 54 -3.32 -5.87 15.76
N GLY A 55 -4.54 -5.52 15.37
CA GLY A 55 -5.61 -5.15 16.31
C GLY A 55 -5.41 -3.83 17.05
N LEU A 56 -4.43 -3.02 16.66
CA LEU A 56 -4.00 -1.82 17.40
C LEU A 56 -5.01 -0.66 17.38
N THR A 57 -6.03 -0.71 16.54
CA THR A 57 -7.03 0.36 16.48
C THR A 57 -7.84 0.51 17.77
N PHE A 58 -7.87 -0.51 18.64
CA PHE A 58 -8.52 -0.51 19.95
C PHE A 58 -7.52 -0.70 21.10
N ASP A 59 -6.24 -0.59 20.84
CA ASP A 59 -5.23 -0.60 21.90
C ASP A 59 -5.39 0.65 22.80
N PRO A 60 -5.53 0.48 24.13
CA PRO A 60 -5.80 1.61 25.03
C PRO A 60 -4.69 2.68 25.00
N ALA A 61 -3.42 2.28 24.85
CA ALA A 61 -2.31 3.22 24.77
C ALA A 61 -2.35 4.03 23.47
N CYS A 62 -2.69 3.37 22.34
CA CYS A 62 -2.88 4.05 21.06
C CYS A 62 -4.04 5.04 21.11
N ILE A 63 -5.19 4.65 21.71
CA ILE A 63 -6.34 5.51 21.87
C ILE A 63 -6.02 6.74 22.72
N GLU A 64 -5.38 6.54 23.88
CA GLU A 64 -5.05 7.66 24.78
C GLU A 64 -4.01 8.60 24.15
N ALA A 65 -3.00 8.07 23.48
CA ALA A 65 -2.02 8.90 22.75
C ALA A 65 -2.70 9.76 21.66
N ALA A 66 -3.65 9.19 20.90
CA ALA A 66 -4.41 9.92 19.89
C ALA A 66 -5.31 10.99 20.53
N ALA A 67 -6.02 10.65 21.60
CA ALA A 67 -6.90 11.59 22.34
C ALA A 67 -6.09 12.76 22.92
N GLN A 68 -4.93 12.47 23.50
CA GLN A 68 -4.04 13.49 24.05
C GLN A 68 -3.50 14.41 22.94
N ALA A 69 -3.09 13.85 21.81
CA ALA A 69 -2.62 14.63 20.66
C ALA A 69 -3.71 15.59 20.16
N VAL A 70 -4.96 15.12 20.05
CA VAL A 70 -6.10 15.96 19.64
C VAL A 70 -6.34 17.10 20.65
N ARG A 71 -6.26 16.83 21.95
CA ARG A 71 -6.46 17.86 22.98
C ARG A 71 -5.36 18.93 22.97
N THR A 72 -4.12 18.56 22.66
CA THR A 72 -2.95 19.46 22.73
C THR A 72 -2.60 20.15 21.42
N HIS A 73 -2.86 19.48 20.29
CA HIS A 73 -2.44 19.94 18.97
C HIS A 73 -3.59 20.19 17.99
N GLY A 74 -4.82 19.88 18.41
CA GLY A 74 -6.01 20.01 17.55
C GLY A 74 -6.22 18.79 16.64
N THR A 75 -7.21 18.88 15.76
CA THR A 75 -7.71 17.75 14.96
C THR A 75 -6.93 17.51 13.67
N GLY A 76 -5.92 18.30 13.38
CA GLY A 76 -5.13 18.12 12.16
C GLY A 76 -4.16 19.26 11.89
N THR A 77 -3.44 19.15 10.79
CA THR A 77 -2.46 20.12 10.33
C THR A 77 -2.95 20.82 9.07
N THR A 78 -2.67 22.12 8.96
CA THR A 78 -3.25 23.01 7.94
C THR A 78 -2.20 23.57 7.00
N GLY A 79 -1.33 22.73 6.47
CA GLY A 79 -0.30 23.19 5.55
C GLY A 79 0.32 22.06 4.75
N SER A 80 0.93 22.40 3.63
CA SER A 80 1.73 21.45 2.85
C SER A 80 3.00 21.09 3.62
N ARG A 81 3.34 19.80 3.66
CA ARG A 81 4.57 19.29 4.28
C ARG A 81 5.83 19.98 3.72
N LEU A 82 5.81 20.37 2.46
CA LEU A 82 6.93 21.04 1.79
C LEU A 82 7.10 22.50 2.26
N ALA A 83 6.02 23.16 2.68
CA ALA A 83 6.05 24.55 3.08
C ALA A 83 6.02 24.70 4.62
N ASN A 84 4.83 24.79 5.21
CA ASN A 84 4.62 25.12 6.62
C ASN A 84 3.78 24.05 7.36
N GLY A 85 3.52 22.90 6.75
CA GLY A 85 2.70 21.81 7.31
C GLY A 85 3.49 20.69 7.99
N THR A 86 4.80 20.82 8.16
CA THR A 86 5.61 19.87 8.93
C THR A 86 5.61 20.25 10.40
N TYR A 87 4.80 19.57 11.20
CA TYR A 87 4.68 19.80 12.64
C TYR A 87 5.62 18.88 13.43
N ALA A 88 5.86 19.22 14.69
CA ALA A 88 6.75 18.45 15.57
C ALA A 88 6.39 16.97 15.67
N GLY A 89 5.08 16.63 15.66
CA GLY A 89 4.59 15.25 15.65
C GLY A 89 5.00 14.46 14.41
N HIS A 90 5.01 15.07 13.23
CA HIS A 90 5.50 14.40 12.02
C HIS A 90 6.99 14.05 12.14
N ALA A 91 7.80 15.04 12.57
CA ALA A 91 9.24 14.84 12.72
C ALA A 91 9.57 13.80 13.80
N ALA A 92 8.79 13.74 14.88
CA ALA A 92 8.93 12.72 15.91
C ALA A 92 8.60 11.33 15.36
N LEU A 93 7.46 11.17 14.69
CA LEU A 93 7.05 9.91 14.07
C LEU A 93 8.09 9.40 13.06
N GLU A 94 8.61 10.27 12.20
CA GLU A 94 9.60 9.92 11.19
C GLU A 94 10.93 9.47 11.81
N ARG A 95 11.36 10.07 12.94
CA ARG A 95 12.53 9.60 13.70
C ARG A 95 12.30 8.22 14.29
N GLU A 96 11.14 8.00 14.93
CA GLU A 96 10.81 6.70 15.53
C GLU A 96 10.72 5.59 14.46
N LEU A 97 10.06 5.86 13.32
CA LEU A 97 10.00 4.92 12.21
C LEU A 97 11.39 4.62 11.64
N SER A 98 12.24 5.64 11.49
CA SER A 98 13.61 5.48 11.02
C SER A 98 14.43 4.61 11.98
N ALA A 99 14.32 4.82 13.29
CA ALA A 99 14.97 4.02 14.31
C ALA A 99 14.46 2.57 14.33
N PHE A 100 13.13 2.37 14.28
CA PHE A 100 12.49 1.06 14.28
C PHE A 100 12.88 0.22 13.06
N LEU A 101 12.92 0.83 11.87
CA LEU A 101 13.26 0.16 10.63
C LEU A 101 14.77 0.06 10.36
N GLY A 102 15.61 0.68 11.19
CA GLY A 102 17.06 0.74 10.98
C GLY A 102 17.47 1.49 9.71
N THR A 103 16.66 2.47 9.27
CA THR A 103 16.92 3.28 8.08
C THR A 103 17.49 4.65 8.45
N ARG A 104 18.16 5.31 7.50
CA ARG A 104 18.71 6.66 7.73
C ARG A 104 17.60 7.71 7.89
N SER A 105 16.47 7.52 7.22
CA SER A 105 15.37 8.47 7.19
C SER A 105 14.06 7.75 6.91
N ALA A 106 12.95 8.33 7.34
CA ALA A 106 11.60 7.92 7.01
C ALA A 106 10.77 9.15 6.61
N ILE A 107 9.77 8.96 5.78
CA ILE A 107 8.78 9.98 5.41
C ILE A 107 7.41 9.39 5.64
N ALA A 108 6.58 10.06 6.43
CA ALA A 108 5.20 9.67 6.67
C ALA A 108 4.26 10.32 5.64
N PHE A 109 3.38 9.52 5.07
CA PHE A 109 2.30 9.94 4.18
C PHE A 109 0.95 9.67 4.83
N THR A 110 -0.09 10.38 4.38
CA THR A 110 -1.45 10.22 4.91
C THR A 110 -2.07 8.85 4.62
N THR A 111 -1.66 8.21 3.53
CA THR A 111 -2.12 6.87 3.14
C THR A 111 -0.99 6.12 2.42
N GLY A 112 -1.06 4.78 2.43
CA GLY A 112 -0.17 3.94 1.63
C GLY A 112 -0.32 4.19 0.12
N TYR A 113 -1.52 4.56 -0.33
CA TYR A 113 -1.75 4.94 -1.72
C TYR A 113 -0.87 6.13 -2.12
N VAL A 114 -0.93 7.22 -1.36
CA VAL A 114 -0.12 8.43 -1.62
C VAL A 114 1.37 8.14 -1.45
N ALA A 115 1.76 7.28 -0.51
CA ALA A 115 3.14 6.86 -0.33
C ALA A 115 3.69 6.16 -1.58
N ASN A 116 2.94 5.19 -2.13
CA ASN A 116 3.34 4.50 -3.36
C ASN A 116 3.42 5.45 -4.56
N VAL A 117 2.38 6.28 -4.77
CA VAL A 117 2.36 7.24 -5.87
C VAL A 117 3.53 8.21 -5.75
N GLY A 118 3.74 8.81 -4.58
CA GLY A 118 4.81 9.78 -4.35
C GLY A 118 6.21 9.18 -4.50
N ALA A 119 6.46 8.02 -3.90
CA ALA A 119 7.75 7.36 -3.97
C ALA A 119 8.10 6.94 -5.41
N ILE A 120 7.19 6.23 -6.07
CA ILE A 120 7.46 5.66 -7.39
C ILE A 120 7.63 6.75 -8.44
N SER A 121 6.76 7.78 -8.45
CA SER A 121 6.85 8.88 -9.41
C SER A 121 8.07 9.78 -9.20
N THR A 122 8.71 9.69 -8.03
CA THR A 122 9.93 10.45 -7.74
C THR A 122 11.21 9.64 -8.03
N LEU A 123 11.17 8.32 -7.82
CA LEU A 123 12.34 7.44 -7.97
C LEU A 123 12.63 7.07 -9.42
N ALA A 124 11.64 7.12 -10.30
CA ALA A 124 11.81 6.83 -11.71
C ALA A 124 11.20 7.95 -12.56
N GLY A 125 11.74 8.15 -13.77
CA GLY A 125 11.30 9.20 -14.69
C GLY A 125 11.49 8.81 -16.15
N PRO A 126 11.31 9.77 -17.08
CA PRO A 126 11.54 9.54 -18.50
C PRO A 126 12.95 9.01 -18.76
N GLY A 127 13.07 7.93 -19.53
CA GLY A 127 14.32 7.24 -19.82
C GLY A 127 14.69 6.13 -18.81
N ASP A 128 13.95 5.99 -17.71
CA ASP A 128 14.07 4.86 -16.79
C ASP A 128 13.06 3.75 -17.15
N VAL A 129 13.25 2.60 -16.52
CA VAL A 129 12.35 1.45 -16.65
C VAL A 129 11.77 1.12 -15.29
N ILE A 130 10.47 0.82 -15.25
CA ILE A 130 9.82 0.24 -14.09
C ILE A 130 9.37 -1.18 -14.43
N MET A 131 9.82 -2.15 -13.65
CA MET A 131 9.44 -3.55 -13.75
C MET A 131 8.48 -3.90 -12.62
N LEU A 132 7.20 -4.12 -12.93
CA LEU A 132 6.14 -4.37 -11.94
C LEU A 132 5.78 -5.84 -11.88
N ASP A 133 5.49 -6.33 -10.69
CA ASP A 133 4.68 -7.53 -10.52
C ASP A 133 3.29 -7.33 -11.13
N ALA A 134 2.80 -8.29 -11.92
CA ALA A 134 1.57 -8.16 -12.68
C ALA A 134 0.32 -7.95 -11.81
N ASP A 135 0.35 -8.46 -10.57
CA ASP A 135 -0.76 -8.36 -9.63
C ASP A 135 -0.55 -7.24 -8.57
N SER A 136 0.33 -6.28 -8.80
CA SER A 136 0.56 -5.15 -7.89
C SER A 136 -0.70 -4.31 -7.66
N HIS A 137 -0.75 -3.67 -6.49
CA HIS A 137 -1.85 -2.78 -6.12
C HIS A 137 -1.98 -1.58 -7.08
N ALA A 138 -3.20 -1.08 -7.26
CA ALA A 138 -3.51 0.02 -8.17
C ALA A 138 -2.63 1.26 -7.95
N SER A 139 -2.31 1.61 -6.70
CA SER A 139 -1.44 2.75 -6.39
C SER A 139 -0.03 2.63 -6.96
N ILE A 140 0.49 1.42 -7.10
CA ILE A 140 1.80 1.15 -7.71
C ILE A 140 1.74 1.44 -9.21
N TYR A 141 0.68 0.97 -9.88
CA TYR A 141 0.45 1.27 -11.29
C TYR A 141 0.27 2.77 -11.54
N GLU A 142 -0.47 3.47 -10.68
CA GLU A 142 -0.66 4.91 -10.83
C GLU A 142 0.64 5.69 -10.61
N GLY A 143 1.44 5.32 -9.61
CA GLY A 143 2.78 5.90 -9.40
C GLY A 143 3.70 5.66 -10.59
N ALA A 144 3.68 4.45 -11.16
CA ALA A 144 4.46 4.12 -12.34
C ALA A 144 4.03 4.93 -13.58
N LYS A 145 2.74 5.07 -13.82
CA LYS A 145 2.23 5.92 -14.92
C LYS A 145 2.63 7.38 -14.75
N LEU A 146 2.52 7.91 -13.52
CA LEU A 146 2.84 9.29 -13.22
C LEU A 146 4.33 9.61 -13.39
N SER A 147 5.21 8.62 -13.19
CA SER A 147 6.67 8.78 -13.36
C SER A 147 7.08 9.13 -14.80
N GLY A 148 6.31 8.73 -15.80
CA GLY A 148 6.69 8.82 -17.21
C GLY A 148 7.77 7.81 -17.65
N ALA A 149 8.15 6.88 -16.80
CA ALA A 149 9.06 5.78 -17.13
C ALA A 149 8.39 4.73 -18.01
N GLU A 150 9.19 3.93 -18.71
CA GLU A 150 8.73 2.79 -19.48
C GLU A 150 8.33 1.63 -18.55
N ILE A 151 7.08 1.14 -18.65
CA ILE A 151 6.53 0.16 -17.72
C ILE A 151 6.50 -1.23 -18.35
N TYR A 152 7.15 -2.19 -17.69
CA TYR A 152 7.03 -3.62 -18.00
C TYR A 152 6.44 -4.37 -16.81
N ARG A 153 5.76 -5.48 -17.10
CA ARG A 153 5.20 -6.37 -16.08
C ARG A 153 5.84 -7.74 -16.17
N PHE A 154 6.11 -8.37 -15.04
CA PHE A 154 6.48 -9.77 -14.96
C PHE A 154 5.36 -10.55 -14.27
N ARG A 155 5.34 -11.87 -14.48
CA ARG A 155 4.31 -12.75 -13.90
C ARG A 155 4.39 -12.69 -12.38
N HIS A 156 3.22 -12.62 -11.75
CA HIS A 156 3.11 -12.55 -10.31
C HIS A 156 3.93 -13.64 -9.62
N ASN A 157 4.76 -13.22 -8.64
CA ASN A 157 5.58 -14.10 -7.81
C ASN A 157 6.45 -15.08 -8.62
N ASP A 158 6.93 -14.67 -9.80
CA ASP A 158 7.77 -15.47 -10.69
C ASP A 158 9.16 -14.83 -10.88
N PRO A 159 10.15 -15.20 -10.02
CA PRO A 159 11.51 -14.68 -10.12
C PRO A 159 12.20 -15.04 -11.45
N ALA A 160 11.83 -16.17 -12.07
CA ALA A 160 12.42 -16.59 -13.33
C ALA A 160 11.94 -15.73 -14.50
N ASP A 161 10.66 -15.33 -14.52
CA ASP A 161 10.16 -14.37 -15.52
C ASP A 161 10.76 -12.98 -15.31
N LEU A 162 10.93 -12.54 -14.05
CA LEU A 162 11.61 -11.29 -13.73
C LEU A 162 13.05 -11.30 -14.25
N ASP A 163 13.87 -12.32 -13.91
CA ASP A 163 15.25 -12.45 -14.36
C ASP A 163 15.35 -12.45 -15.90
N LYS A 164 14.49 -13.22 -16.58
CA LYS A 164 14.41 -13.26 -18.02
C LYS A 164 14.15 -11.87 -18.64
N ARG A 165 13.27 -11.08 -18.03
CA ARG A 165 12.93 -9.74 -18.51
C ARG A 165 14.06 -8.75 -18.27
N LEU A 166 14.67 -8.79 -17.08
CA LEU A 166 15.83 -7.95 -16.75
C LEU A 166 17.01 -8.20 -17.70
N ARG A 167 17.31 -9.47 -18.02
CA ARG A 167 18.36 -9.80 -19.03
C ARG A 167 18.07 -9.23 -20.41
N ARG A 168 16.78 -9.15 -20.81
CA ARG A 168 16.40 -8.57 -22.12
C ARG A 168 16.59 -7.05 -22.18
N LEU A 169 16.62 -6.38 -21.04
CA LEU A 169 16.88 -4.94 -20.99
C LEU A 169 18.35 -4.58 -21.25
N GLY A 170 19.28 -5.55 -21.12
CA GLY A 170 20.70 -5.30 -21.27
C GLY A 170 21.19 -4.17 -20.35
N ASP A 171 21.90 -3.19 -20.91
CA ASP A 171 22.45 -2.05 -20.16
C ASP A 171 21.39 -1.19 -19.49
N ARG A 172 20.14 -1.21 -19.96
CA ARG A 172 19.00 -0.49 -19.34
C ARG A 172 18.64 -1.06 -17.96
N CYS A 173 19.12 -2.26 -17.63
CA CYS A 173 18.90 -2.86 -16.30
C CYS A 173 19.46 -1.96 -15.18
N ALA A 174 20.53 -1.21 -15.41
CA ALA A 174 21.10 -0.28 -14.45
C ALA A 174 20.16 0.90 -14.08
N ARG A 175 19.20 1.19 -14.95
CA ARG A 175 18.17 2.22 -14.77
C ARG A 175 16.76 1.63 -14.60
N THR A 176 16.68 0.46 -13.99
CA THR A 176 15.41 -0.24 -13.78
C THR A 176 15.03 -0.27 -12.31
N LEU A 177 13.86 0.29 -11.99
CA LEU A 177 13.22 0.15 -10.70
C LEU A 177 12.33 -1.11 -10.71
N VAL A 178 12.67 -2.10 -9.90
CA VAL A 178 11.86 -3.31 -9.72
C VAL A 178 10.95 -3.13 -8.51
N ILE A 179 9.64 -3.32 -8.71
CA ILE A 179 8.64 -3.19 -7.65
C ILE A 179 7.92 -4.52 -7.48
N VAL A 180 7.95 -5.02 -6.25
CA VAL A 180 7.25 -6.23 -5.81
C VAL A 180 6.39 -5.90 -4.59
N GLU A 181 5.30 -6.63 -4.43
CA GLU A 181 4.42 -6.51 -3.28
C GLU A 181 4.40 -7.83 -2.51
N SER A 182 4.60 -7.74 -1.19
CA SER A 182 4.70 -8.95 -0.34
C SER A 182 3.34 -9.49 0.10
N LEU A 183 2.30 -8.66 0.09
CA LEU A 183 0.94 -9.00 0.50
C LEU A 183 -0.04 -8.67 -0.63
N GLN A 184 -0.74 -9.69 -1.11
CA GLN A 184 -1.79 -9.50 -2.11
C GLN A 184 -3.13 -10.05 -1.63
N HIS A 185 -4.15 -9.21 -1.76
CA HIS A 185 -5.49 -9.48 -1.26
C HIS A 185 -6.26 -10.57 -2.04
N ALA A 186 -5.85 -10.91 -3.26
CA ALA A 186 -6.69 -11.70 -4.15
C ALA A 186 -6.31 -13.19 -4.32
N ARG A 187 -5.08 -13.61 -4.03
CA ARG A 187 -4.62 -14.97 -4.42
C ARG A 187 -3.84 -15.75 -3.38
N GLY A 188 -3.96 -15.43 -2.11
CA GLY A 188 -3.28 -16.17 -1.03
C GLY A 188 -1.77 -15.91 -0.97
N CYS A 189 -1.31 -15.64 0.23
CA CYS A 189 0.08 -15.32 0.51
C CYS A 189 1.01 -16.49 0.17
N ARG A 190 1.82 -16.35 -0.86
CA ARG A 190 3.12 -17.04 -0.89
C ARG A 190 4.17 -15.98 -0.61
N SER A 191 4.92 -16.15 0.47
CA SER A 191 6.05 -15.28 0.78
C SER A 191 6.93 -15.10 -0.47
N PRO A 192 7.24 -13.87 -0.90
CA PRO A 192 8.13 -13.68 -2.02
C PRO A 192 9.48 -14.32 -1.68
N ARG A 193 9.96 -15.22 -2.51
CA ARG A 193 11.33 -15.67 -2.40
C ARG A 193 12.22 -14.46 -2.67
N PRO A 194 13.28 -14.23 -1.87
CA PRO A 194 14.15 -13.07 -2.07
C PRO A 194 14.68 -13.08 -3.50
N VAL A 195 14.38 -12.01 -4.25
CA VAL A 195 14.95 -11.79 -5.57
C VAL A 195 16.37 -11.28 -5.34
N LEU A 196 17.34 -12.16 -5.48
CA LEU A 196 18.75 -11.81 -5.38
C LEU A 196 19.14 -10.92 -6.56
N ARG A 197 19.72 -9.76 -6.29
CA ARG A 197 20.45 -8.99 -7.31
C ARG A 197 21.59 -9.88 -7.85
N SER A 198 21.67 -10.02 -9.15
CA SER A 198 22.82 -10.67 -9.78
C SER A 198 24.06 -9.81 -9.48
N GLY A 199 24.92 -10.29 -8.58
CA GLY A 199 26.23 -9.68 -8.32
C GLY A 199 26.57 -9.31 -6.88
N GLU A 200 25.62 -9.33 -5.93
CA GLU A 200 25.94 -9.12 -4.51
C GLU A 200 25.56 -10.34 -3.66
N ALA A 201 26.46 -10.74 -2.77
CA ALA A 201 26.18 -11.75 -1.77
C ALA A 201 25.00 -11.30 -0.88
N PRO A 202 24.09 -12.20 -0.48
CA PRO A 202 22.90 -11.84 0.28
C PRO A 202 23.28 -11.24 1.64
N ARG A 203 23.01 -9.96 1.87
CA ARG A 203 22.95 -9.43 3.22
C ARG A 203 21.75 -10.09 3.89
N ARG A 204 22.02 -10.89 4.93
CA ARG A 204 20.98 -11.48 5.76
C ARG A 204 20.13 -10.36 6.34
N LEU A 205 18.86 -10.30 5.95
CA LEU A 205 17.88 -9.53 6.71
C LEU A 205 17.77 -10.18 8.11
N PRO A 206 17.71 -9.38 9.18
CA PRO A 206 17.45 -9.93 10.50
C PRO A 206 16.11 -10.67 10.49
N PRO A 207 15.97 -11.76 11.25
CA PRO A 207 14.70 -12.44 11.37
C PRO A 207 13.67 -11.48 11.98
N PHE A 208 12.51 -11.38 11.34
CA PHE A 208 11.34 -10.76 11.95
C PHE A 208 10.93 -11.67 13.13
N GLY A 209 11.13 -11.17 14.36
CA GLY A 209 10.58 -11.74 15.57
C GLY A 209 9.10 -11.37 15.73
#